data_808fec17aa82f643f62982054e149a9f
#
_entry.id   808fec17aa82f643f62982054e149a9f
#
_cell.length_a   1.000
_cell.length_b   1.000
_cell.length_c   1.000
_cell.angle_alpha   90.00
_cell.angle_beta   90.00
_cell.angle_gamma   90.00
#
_symmetry.space_group_name_H-M   'P 1'
#
loop_
_entity.id
_entity.type
_entity.pdbx_description
1 polymer ?
#
loop_
_entity_poly.entity_id
_entity_poly.type
_entity_poly.pdbx_seq_one_letter_code
_entity_poly.pdbx_strand_id
1 'polypeptide(L)'
;MGILSRLTGATQKTNVEAQYAPQVLGEYSPYAMPFQFAYVGRTEALGVPALARCRNLLAGTIGTIPLMLHKKSTGEMLGSPLWLDQPSYHQPRSVTIAYTVDSLLFYGQAFWQVVEVYQEDGRPSRFEWIANSRVTATLDRDNVFVKSYAIDGTTVPMDGLGSLITFQSLNDGILNTGTSTIRAALDVQKASVVAAATPMATGYLKNTGADLPPSEVQGLLSAWKSARQNRSTAYLTSTLNYESVGFSPKDMMYNEAIQNLATEIARLCNVPPYYVSADQNTTMTYANVTEERKQFLTLSLQPFISAIEDRLSMDDITARGNVVLFDIDKNYLRTDPLVELAVIREMIDLQLITVEQAMGMTDLTPNGSHGMIYE
;
A
#
# COMPACT_ATOMS: atom_id res chain seq x y z
N MET A 1 -47.86 -18.63 -29.48
CA MET A 1 -47.37 -19.07 -28.17
C MET A 1 -48.18 -20.29 -27.71
N GLY A 2 -47.54 -21.45 -27.72
CA GLY A 2 -48.26 -22.72 -27.50
C GLY A 2 -48.55 -22.93 -26.00
N ILE A 3 -49.69 -23.56 -25.75
CA ILE A 3 -50.26 -23.93 -24.44
C ILE A 3 -49.27 -24.71 -23.57
N LEU A 4 -48.27 -25.39 -24.16
CA LEU A 4 -47.24 -26.17 -23.49
C LEU A 4 -46.21 -25.34 -22.68
N SER A 5 -45.99 -24.07 -23.01
CA SER A 5 -45.05 -23.21 -22.28
C SER A 5 -45.59 -22.72 -20.91
N ARG A 6 -46.90 -22.84 -20.70
CA ARG A 6 -47.56 -22.49 -19.42
C ARG A 6 -47.54 -23.64 -18.40
N LEU A 7 -47.33 -24.86 -18.88
CA LEU A 7 -47.33 -26.06 -18.02
C LEU A 7 -45.93 -26.43 -17.49
N THR A 8 -44.85 -25.89 -18.09
CA THR A 8 -43.48 -26.26 -17.71
C THR A 8 -42.81 -25.25 -16.80
N GLY A 9 -43.45 -24.12 -16.43
CA GLY A 9 -42.87 -23.12 -15.54
C GLY A 9 -41.54 -22.50 -16.05
N ALA A 10 -41.26 -22.68 -17.36
CA ALA A 10 -40.08 -22.07 -17.97
C ALA A 10 -40.30 -20.56 -18.10
N THR A 11 -39.92 -19.83 -17.06
CA THR A 11 -39.72 -18.41 -17.15
C THR A 11 -38.67 -18.10 -18.22
N GLN A 12 -39.10 -17.65 -19.40
CA GLN A 12 -38.20 -17.01 -20.34
C GLN A 12 -37.57 -15.82 -19.57
N LYS A 13 -36.30 -15.98 -19.21
CA LYS A 13 -35.49 -14.81 -18.76
C LYS A 13 -35.40 -13.88 -19.94
N THR A 14 -36.22 -12.83 -19.95
CA THR A 14 -36.04 -11.69 -20.82
C THR A 14 -34.67 -11.10 -20.50
N ASN A 15 -33.73 -11.23 -21.44
CA ASN A 15 -32.48 -10.53 -21.39
C ASN A 15 -32.77 -9.03 -21.52
N VAL A 16 -32.97 -8.36 -20.41
CA VAL A 16 -32.89 -6.91 -20.37
C VAL A 16 -31.40 -6.60 -20.34
N GLU A 17 -30.83 -6.25 -21.48
CA GLU A 17 -29.52 -5.60 -21.52
C GLU A 17 -29.68 -4.24 -20.84
N ALA A 18 -29.38 -4.20 -19.56
CA ALA A 18 -29.24 -2.93 -18.87
C ALA A 18 -27.95 -2.29 -19.39
N GLN A 19 -28.10 -1.26 -20.23
CA GLN A 19 -27.00 -0.36 -20.55
C GLN A 19 -26.69 0.49 -19.32
N TYR A 20 -25.91 -0.04 -18.39
CA TYR A 20 -25.36 0.76 -17.32
C TYR A 20 -24.10 1.46 -17.82
N ALA A 21 -24.07 2.78 -17.62
CA ALA A 21 -22.87 3.55 -17.87
C ALA A 21 -21.73 3.02 -16.97
N PRO A 22 -20.55 2.76 -17.53
CA PRO A 22 -19.43 2.15 -16.77
C PRO A 22 -18.99 2.92 -15.52
N GLN A 23 -19.41 4.18 -15.37
CA GLN A 23 -19.07 5.05 -14.25
C GLN A 23 -19.76 4.70 -12.92
N VAL A 24 -20.87 3.97 -12.95
CA VAL A 24 -21.64 3.62 -11.75
C VAL A 24 -21.10 2.33 -11.10
N LEU A 25 -20.31 1.58 -11.81
CA LEU A 25 -19.89 0.24 -11.45
C LEU A 25 -18.80 0.20 -10.35
N GLY A 26 -17.94 1.21 -10.31
CA GLY A 26 -16.88 1.32 -9.35
C GLY A 26 -17.32 1.68 -7.92
N GLU A 27 -18.51 2.28 -7.79
CA GLU A 27 -19.00 2.77 -6.51
C GLU A 27 -19.67 1.70 -5.62
N TYR A 28 -20.17 0.62 -6.23
CA TYR A 28 -21.01 -0.35 -5.51
C TYR A 28 -20.48 -1.78 -5.52
N SER A 29 -19.45 -2.08 -6.29
CA SER A 29 -18.88 -3.42 -6.32
C SER A 29 -17.48 -3.44 -5.71
N PRO A 30 -17.28 -4.13 -4.59
CA PRO A 30 -15.94 -4.33 -4.02
C PRO A 30 -15.03 -5.15 -4.95
N TYR A 31 -15.59 -5.77 -5.98
CA TYR A 31 -14.87 -6.57 -6.98
C TYR A 31 -14.52 -5.76 -8.24
N ALA A 32 -15.24 -4.66 -8.49
CA ALA A 32 -15.01 -3.79 -9.63
C ALA A 32 -14.00 -2.72 -9.27
N MET A 33 -12.73 -3.03 -9.45
CA MET A 33 -11.69 -2.02 -9.24
C MET A 33 -11.58 -1.10 -10.44
N PRO A 34 -11.71 0.22 -10.25
CA PRO A 34 -11.52 1.19 -11.31
C PRO A 34 -10.02 1.42 -11.57
N PHE A 35 -9.28 0.38 -11.98
CA PHE A 35 -7.88 0.54 -12.40
C PHE A 35 -7.72 1.59 -13.51
N GLN A 36 -8.79 1.87 -14.23
CA GLN A 36 -8.80 2.76 -15.37
C GLN A 36 -8.92 4.25 -14.99
N PHE A 37 -9.22 4.56 -13.73
CA PHE A 37 -9.48 5.95 -13.30
C PHE A 37 -8.42 6.55 -12.39
N ALA A 38 -7.33 5.83 -12.12
CA ALA A 38 -6.21 6.40 -11.38
C ALA A 38 -5.49 7.44 -12.24
N TYR A 39 -5.72 8.72 -11.98
CA TYR A 39 -5.02 9.84 -12.62
C TYR A 39 -3.54 9.91 -12.26
N VAL A 40 -3.10 9.15 -11.27
CA VAL A 40 -1.71 9.06 -10.80
C VAL A 40 -1.32 7.59 -10.76
N GLY A 41 -0.23 7.23 -11.46
CA GLY A 41 0.31 5.87 -11.41
C GLY A 41 1.06 5.61 -10.09
N ARG A 42 1.17 4.33 -9.70
CA ARG A 42 1.91 3.92 -8.50
C ARG A 42 3.36 4.45 -8.49
N THR A 43 4.07 4.36 -9.62
CA THR A 43 5.46 4.83 -9.73
C THR A 43 5.55 6.34 -9.52
N GLU A 44 4.61 7.10 -10.08
CA GLU A 44 4.54 8.55 -9.91
C GLU A 44 4.20 8.90 -8.45
N ALA A 45 3.24 8.20 -7.85
CA ALA A 45 2.83 8.38 -6.46
C ALA A 45 3.99 8.13 -5.47
N LEU A 46 4.83 7.14 -5.71
CA LEU A 46 6.04 6.87 -4.92
C LEU A 46 7.12 7.95 -5.05
N GLY A 47 6.99 8.86 -6.00
CA GLY A 47 7.80 10.08 -6.08
C GLY A 47 7.54 11.05 -4.92
N VAL A 48 6.43 10.89 -4.18
CA VAL A 48 6.15 11.67 -2.97
C VAL A 48 6.81 11.00 -1.76
N PRO A 49 7.81 11.64 -1.10
CA PRO A 49 8.60 11.00 -0.04
C PRO A 49 7.77 10.52 1.15
N ALA A 50 6.74 11.28 1.55
CA ALA A 50 5.83 10.90 2.63
C ALA A 50 5.09 9.60 2.30
N LEU A 51 4.59 9.45 1.07
CA LEU A 51 3.90 8.25 0.62
C LEU A 51 4.84 7.05 0.51
N ALA A 52 6.04 7.26 -0.03
CA ALA A 52 7.07 6.22 -0.06
C ALA A 52 7.43 5.72 1.35
N ARG A 53 7.50 6.64 2.31
CA ARG A 53 7.74 6.30 3.73
C ARG A 53 6.59 5.50 4.33
N CYS A 54 5.33 5.92 4.12
CA CYS A 54 4.14 5.18 4.56
C CYS A 54 4.13 3.76 4.00
N ARG A 55 4.34 3.62 2.69
CA ARG A 55 4.42 2.32 2.02
C ARG A 55 5.51 1.43 2.63
N ASN A 56 6.71 1.97 2.83
CA ASN A 56 7.83 1.20 3.38
C ASN A 56 7.59 0.77 4.83
N LEU A 57 6.94 1.60 5.63
CA LEU A 57 6.55 1.25 7.00
C LEU A 57 5.51 0.13 7.02
N LEU A 58 4.41 0.28 6.27
CA LEU A 58 3.32 -0.71 6.27
C LEU A 58 3.79 -2.05 5.68
N ALA A 59 4.29 -2.02 4.44
CA ALA A 59 4.68 -3.23 3.73
C ALA A 59 5.93 -3.90 4.33
N GLY A 60 6.90 -3.11 4.78
CA GLY A 60 8.11 -3.64 5.41
C GLY A 60 7.82 -4.29 6.77
N THR A 61 7.00 -3.65 7.59
CA THR A 61 6.66 -4.19 8.92
C THR A 61 5.88 -5.49 8.79
N ILE A 62 4.79 -5.51 8.01
CA ILE A 62 3.97 -6.73 7.85
C ILE A 62 4.76 -7.82 7.14
N GLY A 63 5.56 -7.49 6.12
CA GLY A 63 6.37 -8.46 5.37
C GLY A 63 7.37 -9.23 6.23
N THR A 64 7.85 -8.63 7.32
CA THR A 64 8.83 -9.29 8.22
C THR A 64 8.17 -10.21 9.24
N ILE A 65 6.87 -10.07 9.54
CA ILE A 65 6.17 -10.92 10.51
C ILE A 65 5.93 -12.29 9.88
N PRO A 66 6.32 -13.40 10.55
CA PRO A 66 6.04 -14.75 10.05
C PRO A 66 4.54 -15.06 10.10
N LEU A 67 4.10 -15.93 9.19
CA LEU A 67 2.77 -16.52 9.19
C LEU A 67 2.83 -17.90 9.82
N MET A 68 1.82 -18.22 10.63
CA MET A 68 1.69 -19.49 11.34
C MET A 68 0.35 -20.13 11.06
N LEU A 69 0.32 -21.46 11.04
CA LEU A 69 -0.91 -22.24 10.90
C LEU A 69 -1.36 -22.71 12.28
N HIS A 70 -2.61 -22.41 12.64
CA HIS A 70 -3.19 -22.81 13.92
C HIS A 70 -4.46 -23.62 13.70
N LYS A 71 -4.74 -24.52 14.64
CA LYS A 71 -6.01 -25.26 14.71
C LYS A 71 -7.05 -24.40 15.44
N LYS A 72 -8.15 -24.08 14.77
CA LYS A 72 -9.21 -23.18 15.33
C LYS A 72 -9.78 -23.67 16.67
N SER A 73 -9.89 -24.98 16.88
CA SER A 73 -10.53 -25.54 18.06
C SER A 73 -9.67 -25.51 19.33
N THR A 74 -8.34 -25.59 19.18
CA THR A 74 -7.40 -25.73 20.30
C THR A 74 -6.44 -24.55 20.41
N GLY A 75 -6.30 -23.71 19.33
CA GLY A 75 -5.27 -22.70 19.24
C GLY A 75 -3.84 -23.28 19.06
N GLU A 76 -3.73 -24.61 18.92
CA GLU A 76 -2.45 -25.30 18.74
C GLU A 76 -1.77 -24.89 17.43
N MET A 77 -0.49 -24.57 17.49
CA MET A 77 0.33 -24.31 16.32
C MET A 77 0.61 -25.61 15.59
N LEU A 78 0.30 -25.65 14.31
CA LEU A 78 0.54 -26.78 13.41
C LEU A 78 1.85 -26.57 12.64
N GLY A 79 2.38 -27.66 12.06
CA GLY A 79 3.52 -27.56 11.15
C GLY A 79 3.20 -26.65 9.96
N SER A 80 4.12 -25.77 9.58
CA SER A 80 3.97 -24.85 8.45
C SER A 80 3.90 -25.63 7.13
N PRO A 81 2.85 -25.45 6.33
CA PRO A 81 2.84 -25.96 4.95
C PRO A 81 3.84 -25.17 4.10
N LEU A 82 4.34 -25.82 3.06
CA LEU A 82 5.39 -25.27 2.17
C LEU A 82 5.07 -23.86 1.66
N TRP A 83 3.81 -23.62 1.25
CA TRP A 83 3.37 -22.33 0.71
C TRP A 83 3.37 -21.19 1.74
N LEU A 84 3.33 -21.52 3.04
CA LEU A 84 3.34 -20.52 4.11
C LEU A 84 4.77 -19.99 4.33
N ASP A 85 5.75 -20.89 4.30
CA ASP A 85 7.16 -20.53 4.50
C ASP A 85 7.79 -19.99 3.22
N GLN A 86 7.46 -20.59 2.10
CA GLN A 86 7.97 -20.24 0.78
C GLN A 86 6.84 -20.21 -0.27
N PRO A 87 6.04 -19.15 -0.31
CA PRO A 87 4.92 -19.07 -1.25
C PRO A 87 5.36 -19.10 -2.72
N SER A 88 6.49 -18.49 -3.06
CA SER A 88 7.00 -18.37 -4.43
C SER A 88 8.32 -19.11 -4.61
N TYR A 89 8.58 -19.59 -5.82
CA TYR A 89 9.89 -20.13 -6.20
C TYR A 89 10.96 -19.03 -6.34
N HIS A 90 10.56 -17.82 -6.70
CA HIS A 90 11.46 -16.76 -7.12
C HIS A 90 11.61 -15.64 -6.09
N GLN A 91 10.69 -15.57 -5.11
CA GLN A 91 10.67 -14.50 -4.13
C GLN A 91 10.62 -15.04 -2.71
N PRO A 92 11.40 -14.45 -1.77
CA PRO A 92 11.26 -14.74 -0.36
C PRO A 92 9.83 -14.38 0.14
N ARG A 93 9.33 -15.08 1.13
CA ARG A 93 8.03 -14.84 1.74
C ARG A 93 7.83 -13.36 2.11
N SER A 94 8.81 -12.75 2.76
CA SER A 94 8.75 -11.35 3.18
C SER A 94 8.52 -10.38 2.02
N VAL A 95 9.14 -10.63 0.88
CA VAL A 95 8.97 -9.82 -0.33
C VAL A 95 7.59 -10.02 -0.94
N THR A 96 7.11 -11.27 -1.01
CA THR A 96 5.77 -11.59 -1.53
C THR A 96 4.69 -10.91 -0.68
N ILE A 97 4.78 -10.99 0.65
CA ILE A 97 3.86 -10.32 1.58
C ILE A 97 3.96 -8.80 1.46
N ALA A 98 5.19 -8.25 1.38
CA ALA A 98 5.36 -6.80 1.22
C ALA A 98 4.74 -6.29 -0.10
N TYR A 99 4.84 -7.03 -1.21
CA TYR A 99 4.19 -6.68 -2.46
C TYR A 99 2.66 -6.84 -2.41
N THR A 100 2.17 -7.78 -1.62
CA THR A 100 0.74 -7.94 -1.35
C THR A 100 0.20 -6.73 -0.59
N VAL A 101 0.86 -6.32 0.48
CA VAL A 101 0.48 -5.11 1.25
C VAL A 101 0.59 -3.86 0.40
N ASP A 102 1.62 -3.74 -0.42
CA ASP A 102 1.78 -2.64 -1.38
C ASP A 102 0.59 -2.56 -2.34
N SER A 103 0.18 -3.69 -2.91
CA SER A 103 -0.97 -3.77 -3.81
C SER A 103 -2.28 -3.43 -3.08
N LEU A 104 -2.48 -3.92 -1.86
CA LEU A 104 -3.63 -3.58 -1.03
C LEU A 104 -3.69 -2.09 -0.71
N LEU A 105 -2.55 -1.46 -0.38
CA LEU A 105 -2.47 -0.03 -0.10
C LEU A 105 -2.82 0.82 -1.32
N PHE A 106 -2.20 0.54 -2.47
CA PHE A 106 -2.36 1.38 -3.65
C PHE A 106 -3.67 1.13 -4.39
N TYR A 107 -4.06 -0.13 -4.53
CA TYR A 107 -5.18 -0.53 -5.38
C TYR A 107 -6.39 -1.10 -4.61
N GLY A 108 -6.26 -1.38 -3.31
CA GLY A 108 -7.29 -2.05 -2.52
C GLY A 108 -7.42 -3.54 -2.79
N GLN A 109 -6.62 -4.09 -3.71
CA GLN A 109 -6.61 -5.51 -4.06
C GLN A 109 -5.20 -5.98 -4.38
N ALA A 110 -4.94 -7.28 -4.15
CA ALA A 110 -3.71 -7.95 -4.55
C ALA A 110 -4.02 -9.31 -5.14
N PHE A 111 -3.14 -9.82 -5.99
CA PHE A 111 -3.34 -11.06 -6.72
C PHE A 111 -2.15 -11.99 -6.59
N TRP A 112 -2.43 -13.26 -6.28
CA TRP A 112 -1.48 -14.34 -6.39
C TRP A 112 -1.99 -15.36 -7.39
N GLN A 113 -1.14 -15.78 -8.32
CA GLN A 113 -1.46 -16.86 -9.23
C GLN A 113 -1.05 -18.21 -8.64
N VAL A 114 -1.92 -19.20 -8.68
CA VAL A 114 -1.62 -20.57 -8.29
C VAL A 114 -0.75 -21.21 -9.36
N VAL A 115 0.51 -21.52 -9.03
CA VAL A 115 1.46 -22.14 -9.97
C VAL A 115 1.68 -23.62 -9.73
N GLU A 116 1.29 -24.12 -8.55
CA GLU A 116 1.37 -25.52 -8.19
C GLU A 116 0.24 -25.89 -7.22
N VAL A 117 -0.23 -27.12 -7.27
CA VAL A 117 -1.26 -27.68 -6.39
C VAL A 117 -0.82 -29.00 -5.81
N TYR A 118 -1.27 -29.32 -4.58
CA TYR A 118 -1.07 -30.62 -4.00
C TYR A 118 -1.87 -31.68 -4.76
N GLN A 119 -1.27 -32.84 -5.01
CA GLN A 119 -1.93 -33.95 -5.72
C GLN A 119 -3.04 -34.62 -4.89
N GLU A 120 -2.95 -34.51 -3.56
CA GLU A 120 -3.83 -35.16 -2.62
C GLU A 120 -5.22 -34.53 -2.55
N ASP A 121 -5.28 -33.21 -2.53
CA ASP A 121 -6.51 -32.45 -2.28
C ASP A 121 -6.76 -31.29 -3.29
N GLY A 122 -5.84 -31.09 -4.22
CA GLY A 122 -5.94 -30.03 -5.24
C GLY A 122 -5.77 -28.61 -4.72
N ARG A 123 -5.45 -28.41 -3.43
CA ARG A 123 -5.19 -27.10 -2.87
C ARG A 123 -3.88 -26.52 -3.37
N PRO A 124 -3.77 -25.19 -3.41
CA PRO A 124 -2.53 -24.53 -3.80
C PRO A 124 -1.34 -24.92 -2.90
N SER A 125 -0.21 -25.23 -3.52
CA SER A 125 1.06 -25.49 -2.84
C SER A 125 2.11 -24.43 -3.11
N ARG A 126 1.94 -23.64 -4.20
CA ARG A 126 2.82 -22.55 -4.57
C ARG A 126 2.06 -21.45 -5.28
N PHE A 127 2.54 -20.23 -5.11
CA PHE A 127 1.95 -19.02 -5.68
C PHE A 127 3.02 -18.13 -6.32
N GLU A 128 2.57 -17.26 -7.22
CA GLU A 128 3.36 -16.14 -7.73
C GLU A 128 2.55 -14.86 -7.58
N TRP A 129 3.14 -13.84 -6.99
CA TRP A 129 2.51 -12.52 -6.91
C TRP A 129 2.42 -11.90 -8.32
N ILE A 130 1.25 -11.38 -8.67
CA ILE A 130 0.99 -10.75 -9.96
C ILE A 130 0.69 -9.27 -9.75
N ALA A 131 1.37 -8.41 -10.52
CA ALA A 131 1.13 -6.97 -10.47
C ALA A 131 -0.29 -6.64 -10.94
N ASN A 132 -0.96 -5.73 -10.24
CA ASN A 132 -2.34 -5.33 -10.53
C ASN A 132 -2.53 -4.83 -11.97
N SER A 133 -1.52 -4.18 -12.55
CA SER A 133 -1.55 -3.68 -13.94
C SER A 133 -1.65 -4.79 -15.00
N ARG A 134 -1.35 -6.03 -14.64
CA ARG A 134 -1.42 -7.19 -15.54
C ARG A 134 -2.76 -7.92 -15.47
N VAL A 135 -3.55 -7.65 -14.43
CA VAL A 135 -4.82 -8.35 -14.17
C VAL A 135 -5.98 -7.51 -14.67
N THR A 136 -6.89 -8.13 -15.41
CA THR A 136 -8.16 -7.55 -15.82
C THR A 136 -9.30 -8.44 -15.33
N ALA A 137 -10.28 -7.85 -14.65
CA ALA A 137 -11.48 -8.53 -14.21
C ALA A 137 -12.66 -8.20 -15.13
N THR A 138 -13.40 -9.23 -15.55
CA THR A 138 -14.67 -9.07 -16.28
C THR A 138 -15.80 -9.40 -15.32
N LEU A 139 -16.73 -8.46 -15.15
CA LEU A 139 -17.87 -8.62 -14.26
C LEU A 139 -19.00 -9.44 -14.92
N ASP A 140 -19.89 -9.97 -14.10
CA ASP A 140 -21.13 -10.58 -14.53
C ASP A 140 -22.13 -9.54 -15.08
N ARG A 141 -23.30 -9.99 -15.51
CA ARG A 141 -24.32 -9.11 -16.09
C ARG A 141 -24.87 -8.09 -15.10
N ASP A 142 -24.88 -8.43 -13.84
CA ASP A 142 -25.39 -7.58 -12.75
C ASP A 142 -24.29 -6.65 -12.22
N ASN A 143 -23.05 -6.79 -12.74
CA ASN A 143 -21.85 -6.05 -12.35
C ASN A 143 -21.51 -6.12 -10.86
N VAL A 144 -21.90 -7.21 -10.21
CA VAL A 144 -21.65 -7.44 -8.77
C VAL A 144 -20.47 -8.37 -8.57
N PHE A 145 -20.42 -9.49 -9.32
CA PHE A 145 -19.41 -10.51 -9.17
C PHE A 145 -18.46 -10.59 -10.36
N VAL A 146 -17.22 -10.99 -10.11
CA VAL A 146 -16.27 -11.23 -11.19
C VAL A 146 -16.64 -12.53 -11.89
N LYS A 147 -16.87 -12.45 -13.20
CA LYS A 147 -17.13 -13.59 -14.07
C LYS A 147 -15.85 -14.31 -14.48
N SER A 148 -14.81 -13.56 -14.78
CA SER A 148 -13.52 -14.11 -15.20
C SER A 148 -12.39 -13.11 -14.95
N TYR A 149 -11.21 -13.65 -14.73
CA TYR A 149 -9.96 -12.89 -14.70
C TYR A 149 -9.14 -13.16 -15.96
N ALA A 150 -8.35 -12.18 -16.36
CA ALA A 150 -7.35 -12.34 -17.41
C ALA A 150 -6.02 -11.74 -16.94
N ILE A 151 -4.91 -12.41 -17.24
CA ILE A 151 -3.54 -11.94 -17.04
C ILE A 151 -2.95 -11.63 -18.40
N ASP A 152 -2.51 -10.39 -18.62
CA ASP A 152 -1.98 -9.91 -19.91
C ASP A 152 -2.90 -10.25 -21.10
N GLY A 153 -4.22 -10.15 -20.89
CA GLY A 153 -5.25 -10.44 -21.90
C GLY A 153 -5.59 -11.94 -22.06
N THR A 154 -4.90 -12.84 -21.38
CA THR A 154 -5.20 -14.27 -21.40
C THR A 154 -6.09 -14.65 -20.23
N THR A 155 -7.30 -15.17 -20.51
CA THR A 155 -8.23 -15.61 -19.47
C THR A 155 -7.64 -16.78 -18.68
N VAL A 156 -7.72 -16.68 -17.34
CA VAL A 156 -7.24 -17.70 -16.41
C VAL A 156 -8.42 -18.48 -15.81
N PRO A 157 -8.21 -19.71 -15.33
CA PRO A 157 -9.23 -20.46 -14.60
C PRO A 157 -9.71 -19.72 -13.35
N MET A 158 -10.93 -19.97 -12.91
CA MET A 158 -11.45 -19.41 -11.65
C MET A 158 -10.96 -20.20 -10.43
N ASP A 159 -10.66 -21.50 -10.61
CA ASP A 159 -10.22 -22.40 -9.55
C ASP A 159 -9.06 -23.28 -10.01
N GLY A 160 -8.29 -23.78 -9.05
CA GLY A 160 -7.21 -24.75 -9.27
C GLY A 160 -5.94 -24.13 -9.88
N LEU A 161 -5.19 -24.95 -10.61
CA LEU A 161 -3.92 -24.53 -11.21
C LEU A 161 -4.12 -23.40 -12.22
N GLY A 162 -3.32 -22.35 -12.09
CA GLY A 162 -3.37 -21.17 -12.95
C GLY A 162 -4.41 -20.12 -12.51
N SER A 163 -5.28 -20.41 -11.55
CA SER A 163 -6.27 -19.44 -11.02
C SER A 163 -5.63 -18.31 -10.23
N LEU A 164 -6.41 -17.25 -9.98
CA LEU A 164 -6.00 -16.12 -9.17
C LEU A 164 -6.63 -16.18 -7.77
N ILE A 165 -5.80 -16.11 -6.77
CA ILE A 165 -6.20 -15.82 -5.39
C ILE A 165 -6.23 -14.31 -5.24
N THR A 166 -7.41 -13.76 -4.93
CA THR A 166 -7.63 -12.33 -4.78
C THR A 166 -7.69 -11.96 -3.31
N PHE A 167 -6.81 -11.05 -2.89
CA PHE A 167 -6.87 -10.41 -1.58
C PHE A 167 -7.60 -9.09 -1.73
N GLN A 168 -8.53 -8.81 -0.84
CA GLN A 168 -9.31 -7.57 -0.81
C GLN A 168 -8.98 -6.78 0.45
N SER A 169 -8.68 -5.50 0.29
CA SER A 169 -8.48 -4.61 1.42
C SER A 169 -9.81 -4.23 2.05
N LEU A 170 -9.79 -3.95 3.34
CA LEU A 170 -10.92 -3.33 4.05
C LEU A 170 -11.12 -1.87 3.65
N ASN A 171 -10.11 -1.25 3.05
CA ASN A 171 -10.11 0.13 2.59
C ASN A 171 -9.96 0.17 1.06
N ASP A 172 -10.53 1.20 0.45
CA ASP A 172 -10.27 1.49 -0.96
C ASP A 172 -8.81 1.88 -1.18
N GLY A 173 -8.26 1.53 -2.33
CA GLY A 173 -6.89 1.87 -2.67
C GLY A 173 -6.65 3.38 -2.71
N ILE A 174 -5.51 3.83 -2.20
CA ILE A 174 -5.17 5.26 -2.11
C ILE A 174 -5.02 5.94 -3.47
N LEU A 175 -4.79 5.19 -4.55
CA LEU A 175 -4.81 5.73 -5.91
C LEU A 175 -6.22 6.13 -6.36
N ASN A 176 -7.26 5.60 -5.73
CA ASN A 176 -8.65 5.97 -6.00
C ASN A 176 -9.08 7.14 -5.10
N THR A 177 -8.83 7.03 -3.79
CA THR A 177 -9.32 7.98 -2.79
C THR A 177 -8.45 9.22 -2.63
N GLY A 178 -7.14 9.09 -2.86
CA GLY A 178 -6.13 10.11 -2.58
C GLY A 178 -5.50 10.78 -3.79
N THR A 179 -6.00 10.54 -5.01
CA THR A 179 -5.41 11.05 -6.26
C THR A 179 -5.16 12.56 -6.24
N SER A 180 -6.12 13.35 -5.77
CA SER A 180 -6.01 14.81 -5.72
C SER A 180 -4.90 15.27 -4.78
N THR A 181 -4.80 14.68 -3.60
CA THR A 181 -3.77 15.01 -2.61
C THR A 181 -2.38 14.60 -3.09
N ILE A 182 -2.25 13.42 -3.70
CA ILE A 182 -0.98 12.94 -4.27
C ILE A 182 -0.55 13.86 -5.41
N ARG A 183 -1.47 14.26 -6.30
CA ARG A 183 -1.20 15.19 -7.39
C ARG A 183 -0.75 16.55 -6.86
N ALA A 184 -1.46 17.10 -5.89
CA ALA A 184 -1.08 18.35 -5.25
C ALA A 184 0.34 18.28 -4.63
N ALA A 185 0.69 17.17 -4.00
CA ALA A 185 2.03 16.97 -3.43
C ALA A 185 3.12 16.95 -4.52
N LEU A 186 2.88 16.26 -5.64
CA LEU A 186 3.79 16.24 -6.78
C LEU A 186 3.96 17.62 -7.42
N ASP A 187 2.86 18.36 -7.57
CA ASP A 187 2.88 19.69 -8.19
C ASP A 187 3.61 20.72 -7.30
N VAL A 188 3.36 20.71 -5.99
CA VAL A 188 4.08 21.57 -5.03
C VAL A 188 5.57 21.21 -4.99
N GLN A 189 5.92 19.94 -4.98
CA GLN A 189 7.31 19.48 -5.02
C GLN A 189 8.00 19.95 -6.31
N LYS A 190 7.34 19.79 -7.46
CA LYS A 190 7.83 20.27 -8.75
C LYS A 190 8.01 21.78 -8.77
N ALA A 191 7.02 22.54 -8.26
CA ALA A 191 7.09 23.98 -8.17
C ALA A 191 8.24 24.45 -7.28
N SER A 192 8.45 23.79 -6.13
CA SER A 192 9.56 24.10 -5.21
C SER A 192 10.94 23.85 -5.85
N VAL A 193 11.08 22.76 -6.61
CA VAL A 193 12.32 22.44 -7.36
C VAL A 193 12.59 23.51 -8.43
N VAL A 194 11.57 23.91 -9.19
CA VAL A 194 11.69 24.97 -10.20
C VAL A 194 12.04 26.30 -9.55
N ALA A 195 11.39 26.65 -8.44
CA ALA A 195 11.70 27.87 -7.69
C ALA A 195 13.15 27.88 -7.13
N ALA A 196 13.62 26.73 -6.63
CA ALA A 196 14.98 26.57 -6.15
C ALA A 196 16.03 26.65 -7.28
N ALA A 197 15.69 26.13 -8.46
CA ALA A 197 16.56 26.19 -9.64
C ALA A 197 16.66 27.60 -10.23
N THR A 198 15.65 28.46 -9.98
CA THR A 198 15.60 29.83 -10.51
C THR A 198 15.60 30.84 -9.33
N PRO A 199 16.77 31.11 -8.75
CA PRO A 199 16.88 31.89 -7.50
C PRO A 199 16.49 33.36 -7.61
N MET A 200 16.29 33.87 -8.82
CA MET A 200 15.85 35.25 -9.05
C MET A 200 14.35 35.26 -9.37
N ALA A 201 13.64 36.17 -8.71
CA ALA A 201 12.23 36.41 -8.97
C ALA A 201 11.97 36.63 -10.47
N THR A 202 10.84 36.13 -10.96
CA THR A 202 10.37 36.44 -12.31
C THR A 202 10.10 37.96 -12.37
N GLY A 203 10.57 38.61 -13.42
CA GLY A 203 10.37 40.04 -13.57
C GLY A 203 10.38 40.42 -15.04
N TYR A 204 10.13 41.66 -15.30
CA TYR A 204 10.23 42.21 -16.64
C TYR A 204 11.32 43.27 -16.73
N LEU A 205 11.89 43.39 -17.92
CA LEU A 205 12.79 44.46 -18.25
C LEU A 205 11.98 45.64 -18.78
N LYS A 206 11.97 46.75 -18.06
CA LYS A 206 11.31 47.97 -18.47
C LYS A 206 12.30 48.86 -19.18
N ASN A 207 12.00 49.21 -20.43
CA ASN A 207 12.75 50.21 -21.15
C ASN A 207 12.11 51.59 -20.92
N THR A 208 12.90 52.54 -20.40
CA THR A 208 12.49 53.93 -20.18
C THR A 208 12.99 54.86 -21.28
N GLY A 209 13.73 54.32 -22.25
CA GLY A 209 14.21 55.04 -23.41
C GLY A 209 13.33 54.86 -24.65
N ALA A 210 13.88 55.16 -25.83
CA ALA A 210 13.19 54.94 -27.09
C ALA A 210 12.88 53.41 -27.32
N ASP A 211 11.77 53.12 -28.04
CA ASP A 211 11.40 51.76 -28.36
C ASP A 211 12.49 51.08 -29.19
N LEU A 212 12.84 49.86 -28.79
CA LEU A 212 13.86 49.07 -29.45
C LEU A 212 13.23 48.26 -30.61
N PRO A 213 13.95 48.08 -31.74
CA PRO A 213 13.52 47.20 -32.83
C PRO A 213 13.32 45.77 -32.29
N PRO A 214 12.38 45.01 -32.86
CA PRO A 214 12.06 43.61 -32.40
C PRO A 214 13.27 42.67 -32.36
N SER A 215 14.24 42.83 -33.28
CA SER A 215 15.48 42.04 -33.31
C SER A 215 16.39 42.28 -32.13
N GLU A 216 16.49 43.53 -31.69
CA GLU A 216 17.28 43.90 -30.49
C GLU A 216 16.61 43.44 -29.20
N VAL A 217 15.29 43.55 -29.13
CA VAL A 217 14.51 43.01 -28.00
C VAL A 217 14.74 41.52 -27.83
N GLN A 218 14.71 40.74 -28.93
CA GLN A 218 15.00 39.30 -28.88
C GLN A 218 16.40 38.97 -28.44
N GLY A 219 17.40 39.73 -28.92
CA GLY A 219 18.78 39.61 -28.53
C GLY A 219 19.00 39.90 -27.02
N LEU A 220 18.36 40.96 -26.54
CA LEU A 220 18.39 41.32 -25.12
C LEU A 220 17.72 40.27 -24.21
N LEU A 221 16.57 39.79 -24.59
CA LEU A 221 15.85 38.73 -23.84
C LEU A 221 16.64 37.42 -23.81
N SER A 222 17.29 37.06 -24.93
CA SER A 222 18.12 35.83 -25.00
C SER A 222 19.36 35.94 -24.11
N ALA A 223 20.04 37.07 -24.16
CA ALA A 223 21.22 37.37 -23.32
C ALA A 223 20.83 37.41 -21.83
N TRP A 224 19.70 38.03 -21.51
CA TRP A 224 19.17 38.09 -20.14
C TRP A 224 18.81 36.65 -19.65
N LYS A 225 18.13 35.85 -20.45
CA LYS A 225 17.81 34.46 -20.11
C LYS A 225 19.05 33.62 -19.86
N SER A 226 20.06 33.76 -20.73
CA SER A 226 21.35 33.07 -20.60
C SER A 226 22.11 33.49 -19.33
N ALA A 227 22.18 34.79 -19.04
CA ALA A 227 22.80 35.30 -17.82
C ALA A 227 22.12 34.75 -16.57
N ARG A 228 20.79 34.66 -16.54
CA ARG A 228 20.04 34.11 -15.42
C ARG A 228 20.26 32.60 -15.28
N GLN A 229 20.25 31.85 -16.37
CA GLN A 229 20.50 30.39 -16.35
C GLN A 229 21.90 30.06 -15.83
N ASN A 230 22.90 30.84 -16.26
CA ASN A 230 24.30 30.65 -15.88
C ASN A 230 24.67 31.32 -14.55
N ARG A 231 23.69 31.91 -13.85
CA ARG A 231 23.92 32.69 -12.59
C ARG A 231 25.03 33.75 -12.71
N SER A 232 25.19 34.30 -13.90
CA SER A 232 26.18 35.35 -14.17
C SER A 232 25.60 36.73 -13.91
N THR A 233 26.49 37.70 -13.63
CA THR A 233 26.11 39.13 -13.46
C THR A 233 25.64 39.68 -14.79
N ALA A 234 24.41 40.23 -14.80
CA ALA A 234 23.88 40.93 -15.97
C ALA A 234 24.15 42.44 -15.86
N TYR A 235 24.55 43.07 -16.95
CA TYR A 235 24.71 44.51 -17.06
C TYR A 235 23.43 45.10 -17.65
N LEU A 236 22.89 46.10 -16.98
CA LEU A 236 21.77 46.91 -17.45
C LEU A 236 22.23 48.29 -17.83
N THR A 237 21.75 48.79 -18.97
CA THR A 237 21.97 50.19 -19.39
C THR A 237 21.15 51.16 -18.53
N SER A 238 21.46 52.44 -18.55
CA SER A 238 20.73 53.46 -17.80
C SER A 238 19.22 53.55 -18.16
N THR A 239 18.85 53.07 -19.34
CA THR A 239 17.49 53.07 -19.85
C THR A 239 16.73 51.78 -19.56
N LEU A 240 17.41 50.75 -19.09
CA LEU A 240 16.82 49.44 -18.78
C LEU A 240 16.74 49.22 -17.28
N ASN A 241 15.54 49.07 -16.76
CA ASN A 241 15.32 48.74 -15.36
C ASN A 241 14.69 47.35 -15.21
N TYR A 242 15.16 46.58 -14.23
CA TYR A 242 14.59 45.29 -13.89
C TYR A 242 13.59 45.47 -12.73
N GLU A 243 12.33 45.19 -13.01
CA GLU A 243 11.31 45.19 -12.00
C GLU A 243 10.91 43.70 -11.74
N SER A 244 11.12 43.26 -10.51
CA SER A 244 10.71 41.91 -10.10
C SER A 244 9.22 41.88 -9.90
N VAL A 245 8.55 40.98 -10.64
CA VAL A 245 7.13 40.67 -10.48
C VAL A 245 7.06 39.23 -10.00
N GLY A 246 7.02 39.01 -8.71
CA GLY A 246 6.94 37.67 -8.18
C GLY A 246 7.03 37.66 -6.66
N PHE A 247 6.37 36.69 -6.08
CA PHE A 247 6.53 36.39 -4.66
C PHE A 247 7.90 35.76 -4.43
N SER A 248 8.51 36.05 -3.29
CA SER A 248 9.70 35.30 -2.90
C SER A 248 9.36 33.84 -2.64
N PRO A 249 10.30 32.89 -2.76
CA PRO A 249 10.05 31.49 -2.38
C PRO A 249 9.54 31.34 -0.95
N LYS A 250 9.89 32.27 -0.05
CA LYS A 250 9.39 32.33 1.31
C LYS A 250 7.91 32.72 1.36
N ASP A 251 7.48 33.66 0.51
CA ASP A 251 6.08 34.10 0.45
C ASP A 251 5.17 33.02 -0.15
N MET A 252 5.71 32.08 -0.92
CA MET A 252 4.97 30.94 -1.48
C MET A 252 4.77 29.80 -0.47
N MET A 253 5.37 29.88 0.73
CA MET A 253 5.19 28.92 1.84
C MET A 253 5.30 27.46 1.41
N TYR A 254 6.22 27.13 0.50
CA TYR A 254 6.39 25.75 -0.01
C TYR A 254 6.68 24.74 1.09
N ASN A 255 7.44 25.12 2.11
CA ASN A 255 7.78 24.22 3.21
C ASN A 255 6.54 23.85 4.02
N GLU A 256 5.70 24.83 4.32
CA GLU A 256 4.43 24.63 5.02
C GLU A 256 3.46 23.82 4.19
N ALA A 257 3.40 24.06 2.88
CA ALA A 257 2.56 23.28 1.96
C ALA A 257 3.02 21.82 1.88
N ILE A 258 4.34 21.57 1.77
CA ILE A 258 4.90 20.20 1.77
C ILE A 258 4.61 19.50 3.11
N GLN A 259 4.75 20.19 4.24
CA GLN A 259 4.48 19.66 5.55
C GLN A 259 2.99 19.29 5.73
N ASN A 260 2.09 20.16 5.30
CA ASN A 260 0.66 19.90 5.34
C ASN A 260 0.27 18.72 4.45
N LEU A 261 0.80 18.67 3.23
CA LEU A 261 0.55 17.56 2.31
C LEU A 261 1.14 16.24 2.82
N ALA A 262 2.30 16.26 3.48
CA ALA A 262 2.85 15.07 4.13
C ALA A 262 1.92 14.56 5.25
N THR A 263 1.31 15.47 6.01
CA THR A 263 0.31 15.12 7.04
C THR A 263 -0.97 14.55 6.41
N GLU A 264 -1.48 15.14 5.33
CA GLU A 264 -2.63 14.61 4.61
C GLU A 264 -2.37 13.21 4.03
N ILE A 265 -1.18 12.98 3.47
CA ILE A 265 -0.76 11.66 2.97
C ILE A 265 -0.66 10.65 4.12
N ALA A 266 -0.14 11.05 5.27
CA ALA A 266 -0.10 10.19 6.45
C ALA A 266 -1.52 9.77 6.88
N ARG A 267 -2.49 10.69 6.84
CA ARG A 267 -3.92 10.41 7.11
C ARG A 267 -4.52 9.46 6.08
N LEU A 268 -4.25 9.66 4.78
CA LEU A 268 -4.71 8.76 3.72
C LEU A 268 -4.20 7.33 3.90
N CYS A 269 -2.95 7.18 4.36
CA CYS A 269 -2.35 5.88 4.62
C CYS A 269 -2.70 5.31 6.00
N ASN A 270 -3.47 6.05 6.80
CA ASN A 270 -3.76 5.73 8.20
C ASN A 270 -2.48 5.49 9.04
N VAL A 271 -1.44 6.29 8.78
CA VAL A 271 -0.15 6.26 9.48
C VAL A 271 -0.02 7.52 10.33
N PRO A 272 0.32 7.42 11.61
CA PRO A 272 0.54 8.61 12.43
C PRO A 272 1.58 9.55 11.82
N PRO A 273 1.33 10.89 11.76
CA PRO A 273 2.18 11.86 11.07
C PRO A 273 3.64 11.86 11.54
N TYR A 274 3.91 11.57 12.80
CA TYR A 274 5.27 11.53 13.34
C TYR A 274 6.13 10.40 12.73
N TYR A 275 5.54 9.29 12.27
CA TYR A 275 6.28 8.23 11.57
C TYR A 275 6.80 8.66 10.19
N VAL A 276 6.18 9.65 9.59
CA VAL A 276 6.63 10.23 8.32
C VAL A 276 7.43 11.52 8.49
N SER A 277 7.78 11.87 9.75
CA SER A 277 8.46 13.12 10.12
C SER A 277 7.67 14.36 9.70
N ALA A 278 6.34 14.23 9.64
CA ALA A 278 5.46 15.34 9.31
C ALA A 278 5.18 16.25 10.52
N ASP A 279 5.43 15.77 11.72
CA ASP A 279 5.37 16.54 12.96
C ASP A 279 6.76 16.63 13.59
N GLN A 280 7.31 17.85 13.64
CA GLN A 280 8.65 18.11 14.17
C GLN A 280 8.66 18.36 15.69
N ASN A 281 7.48 18.46 16.31
CA ASN A 281 7.35 18.89 17.73
C ASN A 281 7.06 17.71 18.69
N THR A 282 7.07 16.48 18.23
CA THR A 282 6.76 15.32 19.08
C THR A 282 7.99 14.89 19.87
N THR A 283 7.97 15.13 21.17
CA THR A 283 8.98 14.61 22.12
C THR A 283 8.53 13.23 22.59
N MET A 284 9.19 12.16 22.14
CA MET A 284 8.89 10.79 22.53
C MET A 284 9.58 10.41 23.84
N THR A 285 8.81 9.91 24.80
CA THR A 285 9.31 9.31 26.04
C THR A 285 9.24 7.77 25.94
N TYR A 286 10.19 7.06 26.51
CA TYR A 286 10.35 5.61 26.37
C TYR A 286 9.09 4.80 26.78
N ALA A 287 8.33 5.28 27.77
CA ALA A 287 7.07 4.65 28.19
C ALA A 287 5.98 4.71 27.11
N ASN A 288 6.03 5.68 26.21
CA ASN A 288 5.04 5.86 25.15
C ASN A 288 5.31 4.96 23.94
N VAL A 289 6.55 4.48 23.74
CA VAL A 289 6.94 3.72 22.54
C VAL A 289 6.19 2.38 22.42
N THR A 290 5.96 1.68 23.53
CA THR A 290 5.25 0.40 23.52
C THR A 290 3.77 0.60 23.22
N GLU A 291 3.16 1.62 23.80
CA GLU A 291 1.75 1.94 23.55
C GLU A 291 1.54 2.43 22.13
N GLU A 292 2.45 3.24 21.62
CA GLU A 292 2.43 3.69 20.23
C GLU A 292 2.58 2.54 19.23
N ARG A 293 3.43 1.55 19.50
CA ARG A 293 3.52 0.34 18.68
C ARG A 293 2.20 -0.43 18.64
N LYS A 294 1.54 -0.60 19.79
CA LYS A 294 0.22 -1.24 19.86
C LYS A 294 -0.83 -0.45 19.09
N GLN A 295 -0.83 0.87 19.24
CA GLN A 295 -1.74 1.74 18.52
C GLN A 295 -1.49 1.68 17.00
N PHE A 296 -0.23 1.70 16.57
CA PHE A 296 0.12 1.55 15.15
C PHE A 296 -0.29 0.19 14.60
N LEU A 297 -0.11 -0.89 15.37
CA LEU A 297 -0.61 -2.21 15.01
C LEU A 297 -2.12 -2.18 14.80
N THR A 298 -2.87 -1.72 15.79
CA THR A 298 -4.33 -1.80 15.80
C THR A 298 -4.97 -0.90 14.74
N LEU A 299 -4.44 0.31 14.54
CA LEU A 299 -5.06 1.30 13.65
C LEU A 299 -4.53 1.25 12.22
N SER A 300 -3.23 0.95 12.04
CA SER A 300 -2.58 1.06 10.73
C SER A 300 -2.31 -0.28 10.07
N LEU A 301 -1.82 -1.28 10.82
CA LEU A 301 -1.42 -2.57 10.26
C LEU A 301 -2.56 -3.59 10.21
N GLN A 302 -3.44 -3.60 11.22
CA GLN A 302 -4.50 -4.60 11.37
C GLN A 302 -5.41 -4.75 10.15
N PRO A 303 -5.83 -3.70 9.43
CA PRO A 303 -6.65 -3.86 8.23
C PRO A 303 -5.99 -4.70 7.14
N PHE A 304 -4.67 -4.55 6.94
CA PHE A 304 -3.91 -5.32 5.97
C PHE A 304 -3.63 -6.75 6.46
N ILE A 305 -3.33 -6.89 7.76
CA ILE A 305 -3.13 -8.17 8.42
C ILE A 305 -4.39 -9.02 8.28
N SER A 306 -5.55 -8.50 8.69
CA SER A 306 -6.83 -9.22 8.59
C SER A 306 -7.18 -9.58 7.16
N ALA A 307 -6.97 -8.69 6.19
CA ALA A 307 -7.23 -8.99 4.78
C ALA A 307 -6.41 -10.18 4.26
N ILE A 308 -5.17 -10.33 4.73
CA ILE A 308 -4.30 -11.45 4.35
C ILE A 308 -4.66 -12.72 5.12
N GLU A 309 -4.82 -12.64 6.44
CA GLU A 309 -5.16 -13.77 7.31
C GLU A 309 -6.49 -14.41 6.90
N ASP A 310 -7.53 -13.60 6.74
CA ASP A 310 -8.86 -14.07 6.36
C ASP A 310 -8.84 -14.76 4.99
N ARG A 311 -8.15 -14.16 4.02
CA ARG A 311 -8.06 -14.74 2.68
C ARG A 311 -7.28 -16.06 2.66
N LEU A 312 -6.15 -16.12 3.36
CA LEU A 312 -5.35 -17.34 3.44
C LEU A 312 -6.02 -18.44 4.28
N SER A 313 -6.94 -18.07 5.18
CA SER A 313 -7.69 -18.98 6.03
C SER A 313 -8.93 -19.57 5.36
N MET A 314 -9.27 -19.16 4.13
CA MET A 314 -10.40 -19.72 3.39
C MET A 314 -10.13 -21.17 2.98
N ASP A 315 -11.21 -21.95 2.82
CA ASP A 315 -11.16 -23.40 2.64
C ASP A 315 -10.65 -23.86 1.25
N ASP A 316 -10.53 -22.93 0.31
CA ASP A 316 -9.87 -23.16 -0.98
C ASP A 316 -8.32 -23.18 -0.87
N ILE A 317 -7.75 -22.58 0.20
CA ILE A 317 -6.30 -22.55 0.47
C ILE A 317 -5.97 -23.44 1.68
N THR A 318 -6.63 -23.16 2.80
CA THR A 318 -6.35 -23.80 4.09
C THR A 318 -7.41 -24.84 4.44
N ALA A 319 -7.00 -25.99 4.97
CA ALA A 319 -7.93 -27.04 5.38
C ALA A 319 -8.92 -26.53 6.45
N ARG A 320 -10.20 -26.92 6.31
CA ARG A 320 -11.26 -26.58 7.26
C ARG A 320 -10.86 -26.91 8.70
N GLY A 321 -11.10 -26.00 9.61
CA GLY A 321 -10.72 -26.17 11.02
C GLY A 321 -9.37 -25.58 11.39
N ASN A 322 -8.61 -25.09 10.41
CA ASN A 322 -7.37 -24.36 10.62
C ASN A 322 -7.52 -22.87 10.28
N VAL A 323 -6.58 -22.08 10.76
CA VAL A 323 -6.50 -20.63 10.50
C VAL A 323 -5.06 -20.22 10.34
N VAL A 324 -4.80 -19.28 9.45
CA VAL A 324 -3.50 -18.67 9.23
C VAL A 324 -3.47 -17.34 9.98
N LEU A 325 -2.48 -17.13 10.80
CA LEU A 325 -2.29 -15.91 11.59
C LEU A 325 -0.85 -15.42 11.48
N PHE A 326 -0.65 -14.11 11.54
CA PHE A 326 0.68 -13.54 11.72
C PHE A 326 1.13 -13.70 13.18
N ASP A 327 2.38 -14.05 13.39
CA ASP A 327 2.98 -14.16 14.72
C ASP A 327 3.37 -12.75 15.24
N ILE A 328 2.35 -11.98 15.59
CA ILE A 328 2.48 -10.58 15.99
C ILE A 328 3.14 -10.47 17.37
N ASP A 329 2.76 -11.31 18.30
CA ASP A 329 3.17 -11.20 19.71
C ASP A 329 4.67 -11.42 19.89
N LYS A 330 5.23 -12.45 19.26
CA LYS A 330 6.66 -12.76 19.37
C LYS A 330 7.54 -11.84 18.51
N ASN A 331 7.05 -11.39 17.34
CA ASN A 331 7.90 -10.71 16.37
C ASN A 331 7.70 -9.18 16.35
N TYR A 332 6.49 -8.68 16.58
CA TYR A 332 6.22 -7.26 16.53
C TYR A 332 6.09 -6.59 17.91
N LEU A 333 5.28 -7.17 18.79
CA LEU A 333 5.00 -6.57 20.10
C LEU A 333 6.08 -6.87 21.16
N ARG A 334 7.08 -7.69 20.87
CA ARG A 334 8.16 -8.12 21.77
C ARG A 334 8.08 -7.45 23.13
N THR A 335 7.45 -8.11 24.07
CA THR A 335 7.42 -7.68 25.47
C THR A 335 8.83 -7.76 26.05
N ASP A 336 9.16 -6.87 26.98
CA ASP A 336 10.42 -6.99 27.72
C ASP A 336 10.50 -8.41 28.33
N PRO A 337 11.55 -9.20 28.09
CA PRO A 337 11.68 -10.55 28.60
C PRO A 337 11.48 -10.66 30.12
N LEU A 338 11.83 -9.62 30.88
CA LEU A 338 11.61 -9.57 32.31
C LEU A 338 10.14 -9.45 32.69
N VAL A 339 9.38 -8.66 31.94
CA VAL A 339 7.92 -8.52 32.14
C VAL A 339 7.22 -9.81 31.74
N GLU A 340 7.63 -10.44 30.63
CA GLU A 340 7.08 -11.71 30.17
C GLU A 340 7.33 -12.82 31.19
N LEU A 341 8.54 -12.94 31.73
CA LEU A 341 8.87 -13.89 32.80
C LEU A 341 8.09 -13.63 34.08
N ALA A 342 7.84 -12.38 34.43
CA ALA A 342 7.03 -12.03 35.59
C ALA A 342 5.57 -12.50 35.42
N VAL A 343 4.98 -12.29 34.25
CA VAL A 343 3.63 -12.75 33.90
C VAL A 343 3.54 -14.28 33.92
N ILE A 344 4.51 -14.97 33.32
CA ILE A 344 4.58 -16.44 33.29
C ILE A 344 4.69 -17.00 34.70
N ARG A 345 5.52 -16.39 35.56
CA ARG A 345 5.64 -16.77 36.96
C ARG A 345 4.33 -16.65 37.70
N GLU A 346 3.61 -15.55 37.50
CA GLU A 346 2.29 -15.35 38.11
C GLU A 346 1.27 -16.38 37.59
N MET A 347 1.29 -16.72 36.29
CA MET A 347 0.44 -17.79 35.74
C MET A 347 0.75 -19.17 36.34
N ILE A 348 2.02 -19.49 36.62
CA ILE A 348 2.42 -20.74 37.30
C ILE A 348 1.94 -20.71 38.76
N ASP A 349 2.15 -19.60 39.47
CA ASP A 349 1.77 -19.45 40.87
C ASP A 349 0.24 -19.56 41.04
N LEU A 350 -0.54 -19.08 40.06
CA LEU A 350 -2.00 -19.23 39.99
C LEU A 350 -2.46 -20.60 39.47
N GLN A 351 -1.56 -21.50 39.13
CA GLN A 351 -1.83 -22.84 38.56
C GLN A 351 -2.62 -22.81 37.24
N LEU A 352 -2.51 -21.73 36.48
CA LEU A 352 -3.14 -21.59 35.18
C LEU A 352 -2.38 -22.34 34.07
N ILE A 353 -1.06 -22.48 34.22
CA ILE A 353 -0.19 -23.19 33.30
C ILE A 353 0.79 -24.09 34.06
N THR A 354 1.22 -25.16 33.42
CA THR A 354 2.30 -26.01 33.94
C THR A 354 3.68 -25.45 33.57
N VAL A 355 4.72 -25.88 34.29
CA VAL A 355 6.11 -25.48 33.98
C VAL A 355 6.52 -25.90 32.56
N GLU A 356 6.03 -27.04 32.07
CA GLU A 356 6.27 -27.49 30.69
C GLU A 356 5.63 -26.58 29.66
N GLN A 357 4.40 -26.14 29.91
CA GLN A 357 3.72 -25.14 29.06
C GLN A 357 4.43 -23.81 29.08
N ALA A 358 4.90 -23.37 30.24
CA ALA A 358 5.67 -22.14 30.39
C ALA A 358 7.00 -22.20 29.61
N MET A 359 7.70 -23.33 29.63
CA MET A 359 8.91 -23.55 28.83
C MET A 359 8.63 -23.45 27.31
N GLY A 360 7.51 -24.03 26.86
CA GLY A 360 7.06 -23.89 25.46
C GLY A 360 6.73 -22.46 25.07
N MET A 361 6.23 -21.63 25.98
CA MET A 361 5.93 -20.22 25.73
C MET A 361 7.20 -19.38 25.58
N THR A 362 8.28 -19.73 26.29
CA THR A 362 9.56 -18.99 26.29
C THR A 362 10.59 -19.54 25.32
N ASP A 363 10.25 -20.56 24.52
CA ASP A 363 11.19 -21.32 23.67
C ASP A 363 12.41 -21.89 24.42
N LEU A 364 12.27 -22.09 25.73
CA LEU A 364 13.30 -22.72 26.57
C LEU A 364 13.13 -24.24 26.52
N THR A 365 14.22 -24.94 26.25
CA THR A 365 14.22 -26.40 26.34
C THR A 365 14.38 -26.85 27.80
N PRO A 366 13.66 -27.92 28.22
CA PRO A 366 13.91 -28.53 29.52
C PRO A 366 15.41 -28.91 29.67
N ASN A 367 16.05 -28.54 30.75
CA ASN A 367 17.45 -28.79 31.07
C ASN A 367 18.48 -27.74 30.63
N GLY A 368 18.08 -26.52 30.28
CA GLY A 368 19.04 -25.42 30.08
C GLY A 368 19.98 -25.59 28.89
N SER A 369 19.74 -26.54 28.02
CA SER A 369 20.46 -26.64 26.76
C SER A 369 19.96 -25.54 25.84
N HIS A 370 20.77 -24.52 25.58
CA HIS A 370 20.56 -23.54 24.53
C HIS A 370 20.67 -24.27 23.17
N GLY A 371 19.59 -24.84 22.72
CA GLY A 371 19.49 -25.38 21.37
C GLY A 371 19.29 -24.28 20.36
N MET A 372 20.32 -23.51 20.03
CA MET A 372 20.39 -22.90 18.74
C MET A 372 20.75 -24.00 17.74
N ILE A 373 19.76 -24.68 17.23
CA ILE A 373 19.92 -25.51 16.04
C ILE A 373 19.54 -24.62 14.86
N TYR A 374 20.58 -23.98 14.30
CA TYR A 374 20.55 -23.60 12.89
C TYR A 374 20.95 -24.85 12.12
N GLU A 375 19.99 -25.64 11.66
CA GLU A 375 20.12 -26.55 10.54
C GLU A 375 19.33 -26.04 9.34
#